data_57fa3979190e3cfb67ac79c2668efd81
#
_entry.id   57fa3979190e3cfb67ac79c2668efd81
#
_cell.length_a   1.000
_cell.length_b   1.000
_cell.length_c   1.000
_cell.angle_alpha   90.00
_cell.angle_beta   90.00
_cell.angle_gamma   90.00
#
_symmetry.space_group_name_H-M   'P 1'
#
loop_
_entity.id
_entity.type
_entity.pdbx_description
1 polymer ?
#
loop_
_entity_poly.entity_id
_entity_poly.type
_entity_poly.pdbx_seq_one_letter_code
_entity_poly.pdbx_strand_id
1 'polypeptide(L)'
;MNVPLLQYKYGGKSPKRVGLMHPSIQPYAAFSAKDGSKVIIAIQNEREWARFCTQVLKQPELATDPLFNSNNERVKNVETLHKTINNTSNQLSVSEFTTLLTKADIAFGSVNSVSALSNHIGLNLINVKTTKGAEVTMAAPPINRTVDTDKSLPPPPKLGEHTAKIFKEFEM
;
A
#
# COMPACT_ATOMS: atom_id res chain seq x y z
N MET A 1 -11.68 -12.90 -6.95
CA MET A 1 -11.12 -14.27 -6.81
C MET A 1 -10.68 -14.91 -8.14
N ASN A 2 -10.94 -14.29 -9.32
CA ASN A 2 -10.59 -14.90 -10.61
C ASN A 2 -9.09 -15.16 -10.79
N VAL A 3 -8.22 -14.19 -10.51
CA VAL A 3 -6.76 -14.35 -10.72
C VAL A 3 -6.18 -15.53 -9.91
N PRO A 4 -6.41 -15.65 -8.59
CA PRO A 4 -5.93 -16.81 -7.84
C PRO A 4 -6.48 -18.14 -8.34
N LEU A 5 -7.75 -18.18 -8.78
CA LEU A 5 -8.36 -19.38 -9.33
C LEU A 5 -7.70 -19.80 -10.64
N LEU A 6 -7.44 -18.85 -11.55
CA LEU A 6 -6.76 -19.11 -12.82
C LEU A 6 -5.31 -19.55 -12.60
N GLN A 7 -4.59 -18.94 -11.66
CA GLN A 7 -3.25 -19.36 -11.29
C GLN A 7 -3.21 -20.80 -10.77
N TYR A 8 -4.21 -21.20 -9.99
CA TYR A 8 -4.33 -22.59 -9.52
C TYR A 8 -4.67 -23.54 -10.64
N LYS A 9 -5.74 -23.25 -11.40
CA LYS A 9 -6.25 -24.16 -12.46
C LYS A 9 -5.28 -24.38 -13.61
N TYR A 10 -4.59 -23.31 -14.04
CA TYR A 10 -3.73 -23.34 -15.22
C TYR A 10 -2.24 -23.30 -14.89
N GLY A 11 -1.86 -22.68 -13.77
CA GLY A 11 -0.48 -22.63 -13.30
C GLY A 11 -0.09 -23.77 -12.34
N GLY A 12 -1.05 -24.58 -11.89
CA GLY A 12 -0.81 -25.75 -11.01
C GLY A 12 -0.32 -25.42 -9.61
N LYS A 13 -0.35 -24.14 -9.20
CA LYS A 13 0.18 -23.68 -7.90
C LYS A 13 -0.88 -22.93 -7.11
N SER A 14 -1.16 -23.40 -5.89
CA SER A 14 -1.99 -22.64 -4.94
C SER A 14 -1.33 -21.33 -4.56
N PRO A 15 -2.08 -20.20 -4.54
CA PRO A 15 -1.59 -18.94 -4.01
C PRO A 15 -1.14 -19.11 -2.55
N LYS A 16 0.05 -18.59 -2.24
CA LYS A 16 0.60 -18.58 -0.87
C LYS A 16 0.41 -17.21 -0.24
N ARG A 17 0.39 -17.17 1.08
CA ARG A 17 0.48 -15.91 1.81
C ARG A 17 1.90 -15.36 1.70
N VAL A 18 2.04 -14.17 1.13
CA VAL A 18 3.35 -13.55 0.83
C VAL A 18 3.62 -12.26 1.62
N GLY A 19 2.77 -11.91 2.60
CA GLY A 19 2.94 -10.70 3.41
C GLY A 19 2.78 -9.42 2.57
N LEU A 20 3.77 -8.52 2.68
CA LEU A 20 3.81 -7.25 1.95
C LEU A 20 4.49 -7.36 0.58
N MET A 21 4.51 -8.55 -0.03
CA MET A 21 5.05 -8.77 -1.36
C MET A 21 3.94 -8.99 -2.39
N HIS A 22 4.24 -8.70 -3.65
CA HIS A 22 3.44 -9.21 -4.76
C HIS A 22 3.89 -10.65 -5.11
N PRO A 23 2.95 -11.59 -5.35
CA PRO A 23 3.32 -13.00 -5.55
C PRO A 23 4.01 -13.31 -6.89
N SER A 24 3.87 -12.44 -7.89
CA SER A 24 4.33 -12.69 -9.27
C SER A 24 5.03 -11.50 -9.93
N ILE A 25 5.28 -10.40 -9.21
CA ILE A 25 6.02 -9.23 -9.69
C ILE A 25 7.10 -8.91 -8.69
N GLN A 26 8.37 -8.78 -9.14
CA GLN A 26 9.49 -8.48 -8.28
C GLN A 26 10.47 -7.48 -8.96
N PRO A 27 11.05 -6.54 -8.14
CA PRO A 27 10.71 -6.28 -6.74
C PRO A 27 9.42 -5.48 -6.60
N TYR A 28 8.46 -6.05 -5.91
CA TYR A 28 7.25 -5.38 -5.45
C TYR A 28 7.04 -5.84 -4.00
N ALA A 29 7.66 -5.15 -3.05
CA ALA A 29 7.73 -5.55 -1.65
C ALA A 29 8.12 -4.36 -0.76
N ALA A 30 8.05 -4.58 0.57
CA ALA A 30 8.54 -3.62 1.55
C ALA A 30 10.02 -3.89 1.89
N PHE A 31 10.85 -2.85 1.78
CA PHE A 31 12.28 -2.86 2.11
C PHE A 31 12.56 -1.93 3.30
N SER A 32 13.48 -2.34 4.17
CA SER A 32 13.81 -1.56 5.36
C SER A 32 14.85 -0.49 5.03
N ALA A 33 14.65 0.70 5.59
CA ALA A 33 15.68 1.73 5.64
C ALA A 33 16.54 1.57 6.91
N LYS A 34 17.62 2.33 7.01
CA LYS A 34 18.59 2.30 8.13
C LYS A 34 17.94 2.55 9.50
N ASP A 35 16.91 3.37 9.55
CA ASP A 35 16.15 3.70 10.76
C ASP A 35 15.05 2.69 11.12
N GLY A 36 14.95 1.56 10.37
CA GLY A 36 13.93 0.53 10.53
C GLY A 36 12.58 0.84 9.88
N SER A 37 12.39 2.04 9.35
CA SER A 37 11.22 2.38 8.54
C SER A 37 11.13 1.51 7.30
N LYS A 38 9.91 1.21 6.84
CA LYS A 38 9.70 0.38 5.66
C LYS A 38 9.11 1.18 4.52
N VAL A 39 9.68 0.98 3.34
CA VAL A 39 9.21 1.57 2.07
C VAL A 39 8.81 0.43 1.14
N ILE A 40 7.56 0.44 0.68
CA ILE A 40 7.11 -0.45 -0.39
C ILE A 40 7.55 0.18 -1.70
N ILE A 41 8.21 -0.59 -2.54
CA ILE A 41 8.49 -0.21 -3.93
C ILE A 41 7.74 -1.14 -4.88
N ALA A 42 7.42 -0.66 -6.09
CA ALA A 42 6.76 -1.44 -7.12
C ALA A 42 7.44 -1.22 -8.46
N ILE A 43 8.19 -2.21 -8.92
CA ILE A 43 8.85 -2.21 -10.23
C ILE A 43 8.08 -3.17 -11.13
N GLN A 44 7.48 -2.64 -12.19
CA GLN A 44 6.52 -3.37 -13.01
C GLN A 44 7.01 -3.68 -14.43
N ASN A 45 8.16 -3.12 -14.82
CA ASN A 45 8.74 -3.35 -16.14
C ASN A 45 10.27 -3.26 -16.11
N GLU A 46 10.91 -3.71 -17.20
CA GLU A 46 12.36 -3.83 -17.28
C GLU A 46 13.05 -2.45 -17.37
N ARG A 47 12.40 -1.40 -17.86
CA ARG A 47 12.96 -0.03 -17.88
C ARG A 47 13.07 0.53 -16.46
N GLU A 48 12.05 0.31 -15.65
CA GLU A 48 12.08 0.67 -14.22
C GLU A 48 13.15 -0.13 -13.48
N TRP A 49 13.28 -1.44 -13.76
CA TRP A 49 14.32 -2.27 -13.19
C TRP A 49 15.72 -1.73 -13.50
N ALA A 50 16.01 -1.42 -14.75
CA ALA A 50 17.30 -0.87 -15.15
C ALA A 50 17.59 0.48 -14.47
N ARG A 51 16.59 1.38 -14.36
CA ARG A 51 16.74 2.65 -13.64
C ARG A 51 16.98 2.42 -12.14
N PHE A 52 16.29 1.49 -11.54
CA PHE A 52 16.45 1.14 -10.13
C PHE A 52 17.87 0.61 -9.85
N CYS A 53 18.36 -0.32 -10.65
CA CYS A 53 19.72 -0.84 -10.54
C CYS A 53 20.77 0.28 -10.65
N THR A 54 20.64 1.15 -11.66
CA THR A 54 21.61 2.19 -11.93
C THR A 54 21.55 3.35 -10.94
N GLN A 55 20.34 3.84 -10.64
CA GLN A 55 20.17 5.10 -9.92
C GLN A 55 19.98 4.93 -8.42
N VAL A 56 19.38 3.80 -7.99
CA VAL A 56 19.10 3.53 -6.57
C VAL A 56 20.13 2.59 -5.98
N LEU A 57 20.32 1.41 -6.58
CA LEU A 57 21.26 0.40 -6.07
C LEU A 57 22.72 0.75 -6.38
N LYS A 58 22.96 1.59 -7.41
CA LYS A 58 24.31 1.89 -7.92
C LYS A 58 25.07 0.66 -8.43
N GLN A 59 24.33 -0.32 -8.94
CA GLN A 59 24.80 -1.60 -9.46
C GLN A 59 24.13 -1.87 -10.83
N PRO A 60 24.53 -1.14 -11.89
CA PRO A 60 23.88 -1.24 -13.22
C PRO A 60 23.98 -2.65 -13.82
N GLU A 61 24.98 -3.43 -13.46
CA GLU A 61 25.18 -4.81 -13.89
C GLU A 61 24.03 -5.75 -13.51
N LEU A 62 23.31 -5.47 -12.41
CA LEU A 62 22.16 -6.25 -12.01
C LEU A 62 21.01 -6.25 -13.01
N ALA A 63 20.95 -5.22 -13.86
CA ALA A 63 19.91 -5.12 -14.89
C ALA A 63 20.03 -6.23 -15.96
N THR A 64 21.23 -6.73 -16.19
CA THR A 64 21.54 -7.78 -17.18
C THR A 64 21.97 -9.09 -16.53
N ASP A 65 22.06 -9.15 -15.19
CA ASP A 65 22.42 -10.36 -14.46
C ASP A 65 21.40 -11.49 -14.78
N PRO A 66 21.85 -12.68 -15.17
CA PRO A 66 20.98 -13.82 -15.45
C PRO A 66 19.99 -14.17 -14.34
N LEU A 67 20.31 -13.86 -13.08
CA LEU A 67 19.40 -14.07 -11.94
C LEU A 67 18.28 -13.04 -11.86
N PHE A 68 18.41 -11.86 -12.52
CA PHE A 68 17.51 -10.73 -12.32
C PHE A 68 17.06 -10.03 -13.61
N ASN A 69 17.51 -10.46 -14.76
CA ASN A 69 17.30 -9.81 -16.07
C ASN A 69 15.85 -9.86 -16.58
N SER A 70 14.99 -10.60 -15.94
CA SER A 70 13.55 -10.64 -16.24
C SER A 70 12.72 -10.78 -14.98
N ASN A 71 11.45 -10.36 -15.03
CA ASN A 71 10.55 -10.53 -13.89
C ASN A 71 10.47 -12.01 -13.44
N ASN A 72 10.45 -12.95 -14.36
CA ASN A 72 10.39 -14.38 -14.03
C ASN A 72 11.63 -14.84 -13.25
N GLU A 73 12.81 -14.39 -13.64
CA GLU A 73 14.05 -14.71 -12.93
C GLU A 73 14.10 -14.02 -11.58
N ARG A 74 13.65 -12.75 -11.46
CA ARG A 74 13.54 -12.06 -10.17
C ARG A 74 12.57 -12.75 -9.20
N VAL A 75 11.45 -13.28 -9.71
CA VAL A 75 10.51 -14.06 -8.88
C VAL A 75 11.09 -15.39 -8.42
N LYS A 76 11.84 -16.10 -9.26
CA LYS A 76 12.53 -17.34 -8.89
C LYS A 76 13.61 -17.09 -7.83
N ASN A 77 14.34 -15.98 -7.95
CA ASN A 77 15.48 -15.63 -7.11
C ASN A 77 15.12 -14.56 -6.06
N VAL A 78 13.85 -14.50 -5.63
CA VAL A 78 13.31 -13.42 -4.78
C VAL A 78 14.08 -13.21 -3.49
N GLU A 79 14.56 -14.27 -2.84
CA GLU A 79 15.31 -14.17 -1.57
C GLU A 79 16.67 -13.49 -1.79
N THR A 80 17.39 -13.88 -2.85
CA THR A 80 18.67 -13.26 -3.22
C THR A 80 18.46 -11.80 -3.65
N LEU A 81 17.43 -11.55 -4.44
CA LEU A 81 17.06 -10.20 -4.86
C LEU A 81 16.76 -9.29 -3.67
N HIS A 82 15.93 -9.73 -2.73
CA HIS A 82 15.59 -8.96 -1.54
C HIS A 82 16.80 -8.70 -0.65
N LYS A 83 17.70 -9.68 -0.49
CA LYS A 83 18.96 -9.50 0.22
C LYS A 83 19.83 -8.43 -0.45
N THR A 84 19.97 -8.48 -1.76
CA THR A 84 20.74 -7.48 -2.54
C THR A 84 20.16 -6.08 -2.36
N ILE A 85 18.85 -5.92 -2.46
CA ILE A 85 18.18 -4.61 -2.27
C ILE A 85 18.36 -4.12 -0.83
N ASN A 86 18.16 -5.00 0.17
CA ASN A 86 18.31 -4.64 1.58
C ASN A 86 19.75 -4.24 1.94
N ASN A 87 20.76 -4.80 1.29
CA ASN A 87 22.16 -4.39 1.49
C ASN A 87 22.35 -2.89 1.18
N THR A 88 21.63 -2.36 0.21
CA THR A 88 21.67 -0.92 -0.13
C THR A 88 20.70 -0.13 0.75
N SER A 89 19.43 -0.54 0.83
CA SER A 89 18.40 0.24 1.52
C SER A 89 18.66 0.40 3.01
N ASN A 90 19.20 -0.61 3.67
CA ASN A 90 19.58 -0.57 5.10
C ASN A 90 20.74 0.41 5.40
N GLN A 91 21.45 0.92 4.40
CA GLN A 91 22.49 1.93 4.59
C GLN A 91 21.93 3.36 4.46
N LEU A 92 20.73 3.51 3.90
CA LEU A 92 20.09 4.78 3.59
C LEU A 92 19.02 5.11 4.65
N SER A 93 18.95 6.36 5.06
CA SER A 93 17.75 6.85 5.79
C SER A 93 16.52 6.76 4.88
N VAL A 94 15.32 6.74 5.46
CA VAL A 94 14.08 6.73 4.66
C VAL A 94 14.00 7.92 3.70
N SER A 95 14.49 9.10 4.12
CA SER A 95 14.51 10.30 3.29
C SER A 95 15.46 10.17 2.09
N GLU A 96 16.67 9.64 2.29
CA GLU A 96 17.61 9.39 1.21
C GLU A 96 17.07 8.35 0.23
N PHE A 97 16.51 7.25 0.75
CA PHE A 97 15.98 6.18 -0.08
C PHE A 97 14.80 6.67 -0.94
N THR A 98 13.81 7.37 -0.34
CA THR A 98 12.67 7.92 -1.09
C THR A 98 13.08 9.02 -2.08
N THR A 99 14.10 9.82 -1.76
CA THR A 99 14.66 10.80 -2.69
C THR A 99 15.27 10.12 -3.93
N LEU A 100 16.01 9.02 -3.74
CA LEU A 100 16.56 8.24 -4.85
C LEU A 100 15.46 7.60 -5.69
N LEU A 101 14.44 7.03 -5.06
CA LEU A 101 13.28 6.45 -5.76
C LEU A 101 12.53 7.49 -6.59
N THR A 102 12.32 8.70 -6.04
CA THR A 102 11.69 9.81 -6.76
C THR A 102 12.52 10.22 -7.99
N LYS A 103 13.84 10.38 -7.83
CA LYS A 103 14.74 10.75 -8.94
C LYS A 103 14.79 9.67 -10.02
N ALA A 104 14.69 8.41 -9.64
CA ALA A 104 14.66 7.28 -10.55
C ALA A 104 13.28 7.04 -11.19
N ASP A 105 12.27 7.83 -10.82
CA ASP A 105 10.87 7.64 -11.26
C ASP A 105 10.37 6.22 -10.98
N ILE A 106 10.57 5.77 -9.74
CA ILE A 106 10.12 4.48 -9.22
C ILE A 106 8.96 4.70 -8.27
N ALA A 107 7.87 3.98 -8.47
CA ALA A 107 6.70 4.03 -7.59
C ALA A 107 7.03 3.44 -6.20
N PHE A 108 6.69 4.19 -5.15
CA PHE A 108 6.89 3.77 -3.77
C PHE A 108 5.80 4.31 -2.85
N GLY A 109 5.72 3.73 -1.65
CA GLY A 109 4.85 4.20 -0.57
C GLY A 109 5.42 3.83 0.80
N SER A 110 5.16 4.63 1.82
CA SER A 110 5.57 4.36 3.19
C SER A 110 4.65 3.35 3.85
N VAL A 111 5.20 2.45 4.66
CA VAL A 111 4.42 1.59 5.56
C VAL A 111 4.22 2.34 6.87
N ASN A 112 3.05 2.92 7.03
CA ASN A 112 2.72 3.74 8.18
C ASN A 112 2.06 2.94 9.30
N SER A 113 2.36 3.29 10.56
CA SER A 113 1.61 2.86 11.72
C SER A 113 0.30 3.66 11.84
N VAL A 114 -0.63 3.19 12.70
CA VAL A 114 -1.84 3.96 13.02
C VAL A 114 -1.48 5.31 13.68
N SER A 115 -0.44 5.35 14.51
CA SER A 115 0.08 6.60 15.08
C SER A 115 0.59 7.56 14.01
N ALA A 116 1.32 7.06 13.00
CA ALA A 116 1.76 7.89 11.87
C ALA A 116 0.58 8.38 11.01
N LEU A 117 -0.46 7.54 10.84
CA LEU A 117 -1.68 7.94 10.14
C LEU A 117 -2.38 9.11 10.83
N SER A 118 -2.40 9.16 12.18
CA SER A 118 -3.06 10.25 12.92
C SER A 118 -2.48 11.64 12.65
N ASN A 119 -1.24 11.71 12.16
CA ASN A 119 -0.54 12.94 11.78
C ASN A 119 -0.35 13.08 10.26
N HIS A 120 -0.98 12.21 9.46
CA HIS A 120 -0.76 12.20 8.03
C HIS A 120 -1.44 13.39 7.36
N ILE A 121 -0.72 14.11 6.49
CA ILE A 121 -1.22 15.32 5.81
C ILE A 121 -2.49 15.09 4.98
N GLY A 122 -2.68 13.87 4.47
CA GLY A 122 -3.88 13.48 3.71
C GLY A 122 -5.05 13.01 4.57
N LEU A 123 -4.90 12.97 5.90
CA LEU A 123 -5.99 12.56 6.80
C LEU A 123 -6.93 13.74 7.05
N ASN A 124 -8.14 13.66 6.50
CA ASN A 124 -9.22 14.57 6.85
C ASN A 124 -10.00 14.03 8.04
N LEU A 125 -10.26 14.88 9.03
CA LEU A 125 -10.98 14.53 10.24
C LEU A 125 -12.29 15.30 10.32
N ILE A 126 -13.30 14.66 10.92
CA ILE A 126 -14.60 15.28 11.25
C ILE A 126 -14.96 14.97 12.70
N ASN A 127 -15.74 15.86 13.31
CA ASN A 127 -16.31 15.64 14.61
C ASN A 127 -17.72 15.04 14.46
N VAL A 128 -17.97 13.95 15.19
CA VAL A 128 -19.27 13.26 15.20
C VAL A 128 -19.75 13.16 16.63
N LYS A 129 -21.03 13.43 16.88
CA LYS A 129 -21.65 13.24 18.17
C LYS A 129 -22.03 11.77 18.37
N THR A 130 -21.72 11.24 19.54
CA THR A 130 -22.22 9.91 19.95
C THR A 130 -23.71 9.99 20.33
N THR A 131 -24.38 8.85 20.45
CA THR A 131 -25.77 8.77 20.94
C THR A 131 -25.95 9.32 22.35
N LYS A 132 -24.85 9.46 23.12
CA LYS A 132 -24.84 10.05 24.47
C LYS A 132 -24.42 11.53 24.46
N GLY A 133 -24.25 12.14 23.29
CA GLY A 133 -23.91 13.56 23.13
C GLY A 133 -22.41 13.89 23.25
N ALA A 134 -21.53 12.94 23.53
CA ALA A 134 -20.07 13.18 23.52
C ALA A 134 -19.58 13.35 22.07
N GLU A 135 -18.62 14.23 21.88
CA GLU A 135 -17.95 14.41 20.60
C GLU A 135 -16.75 13.46 20.47
N VAL A 136 -16.61 12.87 19.29
CA VAL A 136 -15.46 12.05 18.89
C VAL A 136 -14.97 12.50 17.53
N THR A 137 -13.65 12.58 17.38
CA THR A 137 -13.00 12.87 16.10
C THR A 137 -12.71 11.57 15.38
N MET A 138 -13.10 11.48 14.12
CA MET A 138 -12.88 10.30 13.29
C MET A 138 -12.50 10.68 11.87
N ALA A 139 -11.98 9.72 11.09
CA ALA A 139 -11.65 9.95 9.70
C ALA A 139 -12.91 10.34 8.90
N ALA A 140 -12.81 11.40 8.13
CA ALA A 140 -13.87 11.82 7.23
C ALA A 140 -14.09 10.80 6.11
N PRO A 141 -15.31 10.68 5.55
CA PRO A 141 -15.54 9.92 4.33
C PRO A 141 -14.63 10.39 3.20
N PRO A 142 -14.08 9.49 2.36
CA PRO A 142 -13.16 9.85 1.29
C PRO A 142 -13.85 10.56 0.11
N ILE A 143 -15.18 10.63 0.11
CA ILE A 143 -15.98 11.24 -0.95
C ILE A 143 -16.23 12.70 -0.61
N ASN A 144 -15.69 13.60 -1.43
CA ASN A 144 -16.08 15.01 -1.41
C ASN A 144 -17.41 15.18 -2.15
N ARG A 145 -18.49 15.40 -1.41
CA ARG A 145 -19.79 15.78 -2.02
C ARG A 145 -19.78 17.28 -2.27
N THR A 146 -19.99 17.67 -3.52
CA THR A 146 -20.05 19.09 -3.93
C THR A 146 -21.29 19.81 -3.39
N VAL A 147 -22.26 19.08 -2.84
CA VAL A 147 -23.57 19.61 -2.38
C VAL A 147 -23.66 19.76 -0.86
N ASP A 148 -22.82 19.07 -0.09
CA ASP A 148 -22.84 19.14 1.38
C ASP A 148 -21.77 20.12 1.87
N THR A 149 -22.17 21.34 2.16
CA THR A 149 -21.35 22.33 2.88
C THR A 149 -21.22 22.01 4.37
N ASP A 150 -22.07 21.15 4.89
CA ASP A 150 -22.04 20.71 6.29
C ASP A 150 -21.13 19.50 6.46
N LYS A 151 -19.99 19.73 7.11
CA LYS A 151 -18.98 18.69 7.42
C LYS A 151 -19.36 17.83 8.62
N SER A 152 -20.57 17.98 9.16
CA SER A 152 -21.06 17.16 10.29
C SER A 152 -21.77 15.92 9.77
N LEU A 153 -21.48 14.79 10.36
CA LEU A 153 -22.29 13.58 10.18
C LEU A 153 -23.30 13.46 11.32
N PRO A 154 -24.52 12.98 11.04
CA PRO A 154 -25.48 12.70 12.10
C PRO A 154 -24.89 11.64 13.06
N PRO A 155 -25.33 11.64 14.33
CA PRO A 155 -24.91 10.60 15.26
C PRO A 155 -25.41 9.23 14.77
N PRO A 156 -24.74 8.12 15.17
CA PRO A 156 -25.26 6.79 14.91
C PRO A 156 -26.68 6.66 15.48
N PRO A 157 -27.60 6.01 14.77
CA PRO A 157 -28.97 5.86 15.24
C PRO A 157 -29.03 4.96 16.50
N LYS A 158 -30.00 5.23 17.35
CA LYS A 158 -30.32 4.31 18.46
C LYS A 158 -30.92 3.01 17.92
N LEU A 159 -30.83 1.95 18.69
CA LEU A 159 -31.43 0.67 18.32
C LEU A 159 -32.94 0.85 18.08
N GLY A 160 -33.40 0.48 16.87
CA GLY A 160 -34.78 0.59 16.45
C GLY A 160 -35.25 1.99 16.01
N GLU A 161 -34.42 3.02 16.05
CA GLU A 161 -34.80 4.41 15.75
C GLU A 161 -35.45 4.57 14.36
N HIS A 162 -34.99 3.83 13.39
CA HIS A 162 -35.50 3.92 12.01
C HIS A 162 -36.51 2.82 11.63
N THR A 163 -36.82 1.88 12.54
CA THR A 163 -37.64 0.69 12.24
C THR A 163 -39.03 1.05 11.68
N ALA A 164 -39.75 1.95 12.35
CA ALA A 164 -41.10 2.33 11.91
C ALA A 164 -41.08 3.07 10.56
N LYS A 165 -40.04 3.89 10.31
CA LYS A 165 -39.86 4.59 9.03
C LYS A 165 -39.60 3.59 7.90
N ILE A 166 -38.72 2.61 8.14
CA ILE A 166 -38.37 1.57 7.16
C ILE A 166 -39.58 0.71 6.84
N PHE A 167 -40.29 0.24 7.84
CA PHE A 167 -41.52 -0.55 7.63
C PHE A 167 -42.57 0.21 6.79
N LYS A 168 -42.75 1.51 7.06
CA LYS A 168 -43.65 2.34 6.28
C LYS A 168 -43.17 2.54 4.83
N GLU A 169 -41.88 2.70 4.63
CA GLU A 169 -41.28 2.91 3.30
C GLU A 169 -41.39 1.68 2.39
N PHE A 170 -41.32 0.49 2.97
CA PHE A 170 -41.37 -0.78 2.24
C PHE A 170 -42.70 -1.53 2.40
N GLU A 171 -43.72 -0.87 2.93
CA GLU A 171 -45.07 -1.44 3.12
C GLU A 171 -45.08 -2.82 3.84
N MET A 172 -44.21 -2.97 4.84
CA MET A 172 -44.02 -4.20 5.62
C MET A 172 -44.92 -4.23 6.86
#